data_86d6afdcad46bed2a85abb420b92d1fa
#
_entry.id   86d6afdcad46bed2a85abb420b92d1fa
#
_cell.length_a   1.000
_cell.length_b   1.000
_cell.length_c   1.000
_cell.angle_alpha   90.00
_cell.angle_beta   90.00
_cell.angle_gamma   90.00
#
_symmetry.space_group_name_H-M   'P 1'
#
loop_
_entity.id
_entity.type
_entity.pdbx_description
1 polymer ?
#
loop_
_entity_poly.entity_id
_entity_poly.type
_entity_poly.pdbx_seq_one_letter_code
_entity_poly.pdbx_strand_id
1 'polypeptide(L)'
;PLLFLIVLVLVIWAASLSGAWEGYKTFLLKFDFNELRNPRTIYNAFGQAFFSLSLGIGIMVAYASYLNKKSNLPKLSLGVASLDTFVGLMAGLITFPIVMTFGLSDAIKESTIATLFISIPTGLGSFGLTGRIVAIAFFGLVYIAAITSSVSLLEVPVSSLMDKFKYTRTKSVYIVTIFLFLLGIPSALYGKFLDTIIPITDILLIAGGFLVTFFMGWVVPRKLDSELNVSKVGIKTTRFFKIMIKWISPPLIAFGLFVSIYYLLQSWLA
;
A
#
# COMPACT_ATOMS: atom_id res chain seq x y z
N PRO A 1 -1.17 -18.22 -6.13
CA PRO A 1 -2.09 -19.20 -5.51
C PRO A 1 -1.69 -19.57 -4.09
N LEU A 2 -0.39 -19.92 -3.84
CA LEU A 2 0.10 -20.34 -2.53
C LEU A 2 -0.12 -19.27 -1.45
N LEU A 3 0.22 -18.02 -1.74
CA LEU A 3 0.02 -16.89 -0.84
C LEU A 3 -1.45 -16.76 -0.41
N PHE A 4 -2.37 -16.89 -1.34
CA PHE A 4 -3.81 -16.81 -1.08
C PHE A 4 -4.30 -17.97 -0.18
N LEU A 5 -3.75 -19.16 -0.40
CA LEU A 5 -4.06 -20.35 0.42
C LEU A 5 -3.56 -20.15 1.85
N ILE A 6 -2.33 -19.64 2.04
CA ILE A 6 -1.79 -19.35 3.37
C ILE A 6 -2.65 -18.30 4.09
N VAL A 7 -3.04 -17.22 3.42
CA VAL A 7 -3.93 -16.19 3.99
C VAL A 7 -5.25 -16.82 4.45
N LEU A 8 -5.86 -17.67 3.61
CA LEU A 8 -7.13 -18.31 3.94
C LEU A 8 -7.02 -19.22 5.18
N VAL A 9 -5.96 -20.04 5.25
CA VAL A 9 -5.69 -20.92 6.40
C VAL A 9 -5.48 -20.09 7.66
N LEU A 10 -4.72 -18.98 7.58
CA LEU A 10 -4.50 -18.08 8.71
C LEU A 10 -5.77 -17.38 9.18
N VAL A 11 -6.66 -16.96 8.26
CA VAL A 11 -7.98 -16.38 8.61
C VAL A 11 -8.83 -17.39 9.35
N ILE A 12 -8.91 -18.64 8.86
CA ILE A 12 -9.68 -19.71 9.51
C ILE A 12 -9.11 -20.01 10.91
N TRP A 13 -7.80 -20.09 11.03
CA TRP A 13 -7.15 -20.29 12.32
C TRP A 13 -7.40 -19.12 13.28
N ALA A 14 -7.25 -17.88 12.82
CA ALA A 14 -7.50 -16.67 13.63
C ALA A 14 -8.95 -16.60 14.13
N ALA A 15 -9.91 -17.10 13.33
CA ALA A 15 -11.31 -17.17 13.72
C ALA A 15 -11.57 -18.15 14.88
N SER A 16 -10.67 -19.12 15.11
CA SER A 16 -10.76 -20.08 16.23
C SER A 16 -10.21 -19.54 17.56
N LEU A 17 -9.59 -18.36 17.57
CA LEU A 17 -9.03 -17.75 18.78
C LEU A 17 -10.11 -17.23 19.73
N SER A 18 -9.84 -17.26 21.03
CA SER A 18 -10.77 -16.80 22.07
C SER A 18 -11.17 -15.32 21.94
N GLY A 19 -10.26 -14.46 21.47
CA GLY A 19 -10.49 -13.04 21.21
C GLY A 19 -11.02 -12.71 19.81
N ALA A 20 -11.33 -13.73 18.98
CA ALA A 20 -11.71 -13.51 17.58
C ALA A 20 -12.93 -12.62 17.42
N TRP A 21 -13.97 -12.87 18.20
CA TRP A 21 -15.21 -12.07 18.13
C TRP A 21 -14.97 -10.59 18.47
N GLU A 22 -14.25 -10.31 19.56
CA GLU A 22 -13.92 -8.94 19.94
C GLU A 22 -13.00 -8.27 18.91
N GLY A 23 -12.08 -9.03 18.31
CA GLY A 23 -11.25 -8.59 17.21
C GLY A 23 -12.08 -8.17 15.99
N TYR A 24 -13.00 -9.00 15.55
CA TYR A 24 -13.88 -8.70 14.43
C TYR A 24 -14.83 -7.53 14.71
N LYS A 25 -15.40 -7.47 15.90
CA LYS A 25 -16.22 -6.34 16.33
C LYS A 25 -15.43 -5.03 16.32
N THR A 26 -14.19 -5.06 16.79
CA THR A 26 -13.33 -3.87 16.80
C THR A 26 -12.94 -3.44 15.39
N PHE A 27 -12.60 -4.39 14.51
CA PHE A 27 -12.15 -4.11 13.16
C PHE A 27 -13.28 -3.67 12.22
N LEU A 28 -14.45 -4.35 12.29
CA LEU A 28 -15.50 -4.18 11.28
C LEU A 28 -16.69 -3.35 11.78
N LEU A 29 -16.96 -3.31 13.10
CA LEU A 29 -18.19 -2.76 13.64
C LEU A 29 -18.00 -1.52 14.51
N LYS A 30 -16.81 -1.31 15.09
CA LYS A 30 -16.51 -0.07 15.82
C LYS A 30 -16.21 1.05 14.82
N PHE A 31 -17.24 1.82 14.51
CA PHE A 31 -17.14 2.95 13.59
C PHE A 31 -17.31 4.27 14.37
N ASP A 32 -16.29 5.12 14.35
CA ASP A 32 -16.36 6.46 14.94
C ASP A 32 -16.31 7.51 13.83
N PHE A 33 -17.45 8.19 13.59
CA PHE A 33 -17.56 9.23 12.59
C PHE A 33 -16.72 10.47 12.93
N ASN A 34 -16.34 10.68 14.20
CA ASN A 34 -15.49 11.81 14.58
C ASN A 34 -14.07 11.66 14.03
N GLU A 35 -13.59 10.42 13.86
CA GLU A 35 -12.29 10.15 13.28
C GLU A 35 -12.18 10.60 11.81
N LEU A 36 -13.28 10.73 11.08
CA LEU A 36 -13.27 11.32 9.73
C LEU A 36 -12.91 12.82 9.71
N ARG A 37 -12.95 13.49 10.86
CA ARG A 37 -12.54 14.89 11.00
C ARG A 37 -11.12 15.03 11.54
N ASN A 38 -10.50 13.94 11.94
CA ASN A 38 -9.14 13.90 12.48
C ASN A 38 -8.12 13.99 11.32
N PRO A 39 -7.29 15.04 11.26
CA PRO A 39 -6.28 15.19 10.19
C PRO A 39 -5.32 14.01 10.11
N ARG A 40 -4.98 13.40 11.24
CA ARG A 40 -4.11 12.21 11.30
C ARG A 40 -4.74 11.00 10.59
N THR A 41 -6.03 10.78 10.80
CA THR A 41 -6.77 9.69 10.15
C THR A 41 -6.84 9.90 8.65
N ILE A 42 -7.11 11.14 8.20
CA ILE A 42 -7.12 11.49 6.78
C ILE A 42 -5.74 11.30 6.17
N TYR A 43 -4.68 11.80 6.81
CA TYR A 43 -3.30 11.60 6.37
C TYR A 43 -2.95 10.11 6.21
N ASN A 44 -3.22 9.31 7.24
CA ASN A 44 -2.93 7.88 7.21
C ASN A 44 -3.72 7.15 6.12
N ALA A 45 -5.00 7.51 5.90
CA ALA A 45 -5.83 6.91 4.87
C ALA A 45 -5.30 7.19 3.45
N PHE A 46 -4.91 8.44 3.17
CA PHE A 46 -4.30 8.80 1.88
C PHE A 46 -2.94 8.12 1.70
N GLY A 47 -2.05 8.21 2.69
CA GLY A 47 -0.73 7.56 2.66
C GLY A 47 -0.86 6.06 2.41
N GLN A 48 -1.72 5.38 3.17
CA GLN A 48 -1.97 3.94 3.01
C GLN A 48 -2.54 3.59 1.63
N ALA A 49 -3.51 4.33 1.11
CA ALA A 49 -4.10 4.06 -0.21
C ALA A 49 -3.06 4.23 -1.34
N PHE A 50 -2.25 5.28 -1.28
CA PHE A 50 -1.21 5.53 -2.27
C PHE A 50 -0.07 4.52 -2.19
N PHE A 51 0.34 4.15 -0.98
CA PHE A 51 1.38 3.14 -0.73
C PHE A 51 0.91 1.75 -1.19
N SER A 52 -0.25 1.29 -0.75
CA SER A 52 -0.78 -0.05 -1.04
C SER A 52 -1.00 -0.26 -2.54
N LEU A 53 -1.61 0.71 -3.22
CA LEU A 53 -1.83 0.68 -4.67
C LEU A 53 -0.59 1.08 -5.49
N SER A 54 0.54 1.38 -4.84
CA SER A 54 1.78 1.79 -5.51
C SER A 54 1.61 2.98 -6.45
N LEU A 55 0.78 3.96 -6.04
CA LEU A 55 0.50 5.16 -6.84
C LEU A 55 1.56 6.24 -6.60
N GLY A 56 1.79 7.09 -7.59
CA GLY A 56 2.64 8.27 -7.48
C GLY A 56 4.14 8.05 -7.70
N ILE A 57 4.66 6.84 -7.58
CA ILE A 57 6.10 6.51 -7.76
C ILE A 57 6.43 5.84 -9.09
N GLY A 58 5.48 5.78 -10.01
CA GLY A 58 5.72 5.26 -11.35
C GLY A 58 5.60 3.74 -11.52
N ILE A 59 5.37 2.95 -10.46
CA ILE A 59 5.20 1.48 -10.57
C ILE A 59 4.02 1.14 -11.47
N MET A 60 2.86 1.76 -11.27
CA MET A 60 1.70 1.54 -12.12
C MET A 60 1.93 1.99 -13.56
N VAL A 61 2.75 3.03 -13.78
CA VAL A 61 3.14 3.48 -15.13
C VAL A 61 4.03 2.42 -15.79
N ALA A 62 5.03 1.89 -15.06
CA ALA A 62 5.90 0.83 -15.55
C ALA A 62 5.08 -0.43 -15.90
N TYR A 63 4.18 -0.87 -15.03
CA TYR A 63 3.32 -2.04 -15.30
C TYR A 63 2.35 -1.81 -16.46
N ALA A 64 1.79 -0.60 -16.57
CA ALA A 64 0.91 -0.25 -17.67
C ALA A 64 1.65 -0.29 -19.03
N SER A 65 2.96 -0.03 -19.06
CA SER A 65 3.76 -0.12 -20.29
C SER A 65 3.87 -1.53 -20.87
N TYR A 66 3.71 -2.56 -20.03
CA TYR A 66 3.70 -3.97 -20.44
C TYR A 66 2.31 -4.49 -20.84
N LEU A 67 1.25 -3.70 -20.64
CA LEU A 67 -0.09 -4.12 -21.00
C LEU A 67 -0.30 -4.15 -22.53
N ASN A 68 -1.14 -5.09 -22.96
CA ASN A 68 -1.58 -5.10 -24.34
C ASN A 68 -2.42 -3.82 -24.62
N LYS A 69 -2.20 -3.20 -25.78
CA LYS A 69 -2.94 -1.98 -26.23
C LYS A 69 -4.46 -2.13 -26.24
N LYS A 70 -4.98 -3.37 -26.28
CA LYS A 70 -6.40 -3.67 -26.26
C LYS A 70 -6.95 -3.94 -24.83
N SER A 71 -6.15 -3.80 -23.81
CA SER A 71 -6.54 -4.05 -22.41
C SER A 71 -7.62 -3.08 -21.94
N ASN A 72 -8.59 -3.60 -21.18
CA ASN A 72 -9.65 -2.79 -20.59
C ASN A 72 -9.15 -2.14 -19.30
N LEU A 73 -8.61 -0.91 -19.41
CA LEU A 73 -7.99 -0.19 -18.29
C LEU A 73 -8.96 0.02 -17.11
N PRO A 74 -10.23 0.46 -17.29
CA PRO A 74 -11.17 0.59 -16.20
C PRO A 74 -11.44 -0.70 -15.44
N LYS A 75 -11.60 -1.83 -16.16
CA LYS A 75 -11.80 -3.13 -15.52
C LYS A 75 -10.57 -3.58 -14.75
N LEU A 76 -9.37 -3.35 -15.31
CA LEU A 76 -8.12 -3.69 -14.63
C LEU A 76 -7.91 -2.85 -13.37
N SER A 77 -8.12 -1.54 -13.44
CA SER A 77 -7.93 -0.65 -12.27
C SER A 77 -8.92 -0.97 -11.15
N LEU A 78 -10.19 -1.23 -11.46
CA LEU A 78 -11.17 -1.70 -10.47
C LEU A 78 -10.78 -3.07 -9.89
N GLY A 79 -10.30 -3.98 -10.74
CA GLY A 79 -9.83 -5.29 -10.30
C GLY A 79 -8.66 -5.18 -9.32
N VAL A 80 -7.65 -4.37 -9.62
CA VAL A 80 -6.50 -4.12 -8.74
C VAL A 80 -6.96 -3.52 -7.42
N ALA A 81 -7.77 -2.45 -7.43
CA ALA A 81 -8.26 -1.82 -6.22
C ALA A 81 -9.12 -2.77 -5.36
N SER A 82 -9.97 -3.58 -5.99
CA SER A 82 -10.80 -4.56 -5.27
C SER A 82 -9.97 -5.67 -4.63
N LEU A 83 -8.96 -6.19 -5.35
CA LEU A 83 -8.06 -7.22 -4.82
C LEU A 83 -7.18 -6.68 -3.69
N ASP A 84 -6.66 -5.47 -3.81
CA ASP A 84 -5.89 -4.79 -2.77
C ASP A 84 -6.73 -4.64 -1.50
N THR A 85 -7.93 -4.09 -1.62
CA THR A 85 -8.88 -3.95 -0.50
C THR A 85 -9.21 -5.31 0.13
N PHE A 86 -9.45 -6.33 -0.69
CA PHE A 86 -9.76 -7.68 -0.20
C PHE A 86 -8.59 -8.28 0.60
N VAL A 87 -7.36 -8.16 0.10
CA VAL A 87 -6.17 -8.64 0.83
C VAL A 87 -5.97 -7.86 2.13
N GLY A 88 -6.18 -6.55 2.12
CA GLY A 88 -6.13 -5.71 3.33
C GLY A 88 -7.17 -6.13 4.38
N LEU A 89 -8.40 -6.42 3.95
CA LEU A 89 -9.45 -6.96 4.84
C LEU A 89 -9.05 -8.32 5.42
N MET A 90 -8.52 -9.24 4.59
CA MET A 90 -8.03 -10.54 5.07
C MET A 90 -6.91 -10.39 6.11
N ALA A 91 -5.96 -9.48 5.89
CA ALA A 91 -4.91 -9.17 6.85
C ALA A 91 -5.49 -8.66 8.18
N GLY A 92 -6.50 -7.79 8.15
CA GLY A 92 -7.22 -7.34 9.33
C GLY A 92 -7.91 -8.49 10.07
N LEU A 93 -8.57 -9.41 9.33
CA LEU A 93 -9.22 -10.60 9.90
C LEU A 93 -8.24 -11.59 10.54
N ILE A 94 -6.95 -11.52 10.22
CA ILE A 94 -5.90 -12.29 10.91
C ILE A 94 -5.40 -11.51 12.14
N THR A 95 -5.05 -10.24 11.95
CA THR A 95 -4.33 -9.45 12.95
C THR A 95 -5.18 -9.09 14.16
N PHE A 96 -6.43 -8.64 13.96
CA PHE A 96 -7.27 -8.18 15.07
C PHE A 96 -7.65 -9.29 16.07
N PRO A 97 -8.02 -10.51 15.65
CA PRO A 97 -8.18 -11.63 16.57
C PRO A 97 -6.93 -11.94 17.39
N ILE A 98 -5.76 -11.96 16.77
CA ILE A 98 -4.48 -12.18 17.45
C ILE A 98 -4.28 -11.11 18.53
N VAL A 99 -4.41 -9.84 18.15
CA VAL A 99 -4.23 -8.70 19.04
C VAL A 99 -5.16 -8.75 20.25
N MET A 100 -6.45 -9.03 20.04
CA MET A 100 -7.42 -9.10 21.13
C MET A 100 -7.20 -10.33 22.00
N THR A 101 -6.81 -11.46 21.43
CA THR A 101 -6.53 -12.68 22.20
C THR A 101 -5.35 -12.49 23.15
N PHE A 102 -4.33 -11.74 22.75
CA PHE A 102 -3.11 -11.54 23.53
C PHE A 102 -3.05 -10.20 24.28
N GLY A 103 -4.10 -9.39 24.22
CA GLY A 103 -4.13 -8.09 24.90
C GLY A 103 -3.14 -7.08 24.36
N LEU A 104 -2.80 -7.15 23.06
CA LEU A 104 -1.78 -6.31 22.39
C LEU A 104 -2.34 -4.98 21.86
N SER A 105 -3.49 -4.53 22.32
CA SER A 105 -4.19 -3.34 21.80
C SER A 105 -3.38 -2.06 21.90
N ASP A 106 -2.53 -1.92 22.91
CA ASP A 106 -1.69 -0.73 23.09
C ASP A 106 -0.45 -0.76 22.17
N ALA A 107 0.12 -1.94 21.93
CA ALA A 107 1.25 -2.11 21.02
C ALA A 107 0.93 -1.67 19.58
N ILE A 108 -0.31 -1.90 19.10
CA ILE A 108 -0.75 -1.42 17.77
C ILE A 108 -0.77 0.11 17.70
N LYS A 109 -1.14 0.79 18.77
CA LYS A 109 -1.19 2.25 18.82
C LYS A 109 0.19 2.88 18.76
N GLU A 110 1.22 2.18 19.28
CA GLU A 110 2.57 2.70 19.35
C GLU A 110 3.34 2.53 18.05
N SER A 111 3.36 1.32 17.48
CA SER A 111 4.12 1.05 16.26
C SER A 111 3.62 -0.21 15.54
N THR A 112 3.31 -0.08 14.26
CA THR A 112 2.96 -1.21 13.38
C THR A 112 4.13 -2.22 13.26
N ILE A 113 5.36 -1.73 13.19
CA ILE A 113 6.57 -2.58 13.11
C ILE A 113 6.75 -3.38 14.40
N ALA A 114 6.64 -2.73 15.56
CA ALA A 114 6.73 -3.40 16.86
C ALA A 114 5.60 -4.44 17.03
N THR A 115 4.39 -4.11 16.60
CA THR A 115 3.27 -5.06 16.62
C THR A 115 3.56 -6.27 15.75
N LEU A 116 4.06 -6.09 14.53
CA LEU A 116 4.30 -7.17 13.58
C LEU A 116 5.45 -8.08 14.03
N PHE A 117 6.57 -7.51 14.47
CA PHE A 117 7.81 -8.27 14.70
C PHE A 117 8.09 -8.61 16.17
N ILE A 118 7.40 -8.01 17.12
CA ILE A 118 7.58 -8.28 18.55
C ILE A 118 6.30 -8.87 19.14
N SER A 119 5.17 -8.14 19.03
CA SER A 119 3.95 -8.50 19.73
C SER A 119 3.30 -9.76 19.17
N ILE A 120 3.15 -9.86 17.83
CA ILE A 120 2.57 -11.04 17.20
C ILE A 120 3.40 -12.32 17.46
N PRO A 121 4.74 -12.34 17.26
CA PRO A 121 5.53 -13.52 17.60
C PRO A 121 5.45 -13.92 19.07
N THR A 122 5.48 -12.95 19.98
CA THR A 122 5.36 -13.21 21.42
C THR A 122 4.02 -13.86 21.76
N GLY A 123 2.94 -13.34 21.20
CA GLY A 123 1.61 -13.92 21.35
C GLY A 123 1.53 -15.34 20.78
N LEU A 124 2.01 -15.56 19.54
CA LEU A 124 2.02 -16.89 18.92
C LEU A 124 2.87 -17.89 19.72
N GLY A 125 3.96 -17.43 20.33
CA GLY A 125 4.83 -18.26 21.15
C GLY A 125 4.11 -18.96 22.32
N SER A 126 3.04 -18.37 22.86
CA SER A 126 2.25 -18.93 23.95
C SER A 126 1.44 -20.19 23.57
N PHE A 127 1.22 -20.45 22.27
CA PHE A 127 0.53 -21.65 21.77
C PHE A 127 1.45 -22.86 21.52
N GLY A 128 2.68 -22.84 21.99
CA GLY A 128 3.62 -23.95 21.84
C GLY A 128 3.89 -24.31 20.38
N LEU A 129 3.76 -25.60 20.03
CA LEU A 129 4.07 -26.09 18.67
C LEU A 129 3.12 -25.49 17.61
N THR A 130 1.83 -25.42 17.90
CA THR A 130 0.83 -24.83 16.97
C THR A 130 1.15 -23.37 16.67
N GLY A 131 1.48 -22.59 17.69
CA GLY A 131 1.86 -21.18 17.50
C GLY A 131 3.13 -21.02 16.66
N ARG A 132 4.13 -21.93 16.82
CA ARG A 132 5.34 -21.92 15.96
C ARG A 132 5.02 -22.20 14.51
N ILE A 133 4.18 -23.19 14.21
CA ILE A 133 3.77 -23.51 12.82
C ILE A 133 3.04 -22.30 12.20
N VAL A 134 2.11 -21.70 12.94
CA VAL A 134 1.39 -20.50 12.48
C VAL A 134 2.34 -19.32 12.27
N ALA A 135 3.31 -19.11 13.18
CA ALA A 135 4.32 -18.08 13.01
C ALA A 135 5.15 -18.28 11.74
N ILE A 136 5.60 -19.49 11.46
CA ILE A 136 6.34 -19.80 10.21
C ILE A 136 5.48 -19.48 8.98
N ALA A 137 4.20 -19.89 8.98
CA ALA A 137 3.29 -19.62 7.88
C ALA A 137 3.05 -18.12 7.70
N PHE A 138 2.81 -17.39 8.81
CA PHE A 138 2.57 -15.95 8.81
C PHE A 138 3.79 -15.16 8.32
N PHE A 139 4.97 -15.40 8.88
CA PHE A 139 6.18 -14.70 8.46
C PHE A 139 6.66 -15.14 7.08
N GLY A 140 6.41 -16.38 6.67
CA GLY A 140 6.62 -16.83 5.31
C GLY A 140 5.75 -16.07 4.31
N LEU A 141 4.47 -15.84 4.65
CA LEU A 141 3.55 -15.00 3.89
C LEU A 141 4.07 -13.56 3.77
N VAL A 142 4.41 -12.94 4.89
CA VAL A 142 4.94 -11.56 4.95
C VAL A 142 6.22 -11.43 4.11
N TYR A 143 7.12 -12.41 4.21
CA TYR A 143 8.38 -12.44 3.44
C TYR A 143 8.14 -12.51 1.92
N ILE A 144 7.26 -13.41 1.46
CA ILE A 144 6.93 -13.54 0.04
C ILE A 144 6.26 -12.23 -0.47
N ALA A 145 5.35 -11.66 0.31
CA ALA A 145 4.71 -10.39 -0.03
C ALA A 145 5.72 -9.24 -0.13
N ALA A 146 6.66 -9.15 0.83
CA ALA A 146 7.71 -8.13 0.85
C ALA A 146 8.65 -8.24 -0.35
N ILE A 147 9.08 -9.46 -0.73
CA ILE A 147 9.95 -9.66 -1.91
C ILE A 147 9.23 -9.22 -3.18
N THR A 148 7.97 -9.60 -3.38
CA THR A 148 7.23 -9.23 -4.60
C THR A 148 7.08 -7.71 -4.73
N SER A 149 6.83 -7.02 -3.62
CA SER A 149 6.77 -5.55 -3.56
C SER A 149 8.14 -4.92 -3.83
N SER A 150 9.21 -5.46 -3.25
CA SER A 150 10.59 -4.96 -3.45
C SER A 150 11.01 -5.05 -4.92
N VAL A 151 10.69 -6.15 -5.60
CA VAL A 151 10.95 -6.32 -7.04
C VAL A 151 10.22 -5.26 -7.86
N SER A 152 8.96 -4.98 -7.52
CA SER A 152 8.15 -3.95 -8.19
C SER A 152 8.74 -2.55 -8.03
N LEU A 153 9.18 -2.21 -6.81
CA LEU A 153 9.84 -0.93 -6.51
C LEU A 153 11.17 -0.78 -7.27
N LEU A 154 11.93 -1.86 -7.37
CA LEU A 154 13.22 -1.88 -8.07
C LEU A 154 13.08 -1.68 -9.59
N GLU A 155 11.98 -2.14 -10.18
CA GLU A 155 11.75 -2.06 -11.63
C GLU A 155 11.71 -0.61 -12.15
N VAL A 156 11.17 0.32 -11.37
CA VAL A 156 11.04 1.74 -11.78
C VAL A 156 12.41 2.40 -12.03
N PRO A 157 13.35 2.45 -11.08
CA PRO A 157 14.66 3.02 -11.32
C PRO A 157 15.49 2.20 -12.31
N VAL A 158 15.32 0.86 -12.36
CA VAL A 158 16.03 0.01 -13.35
C VAL A 158 15.59 0.36 -14.76
N SER A 159 14.29 0.40 -15.05
CA SER A 159 13.77 0.76 -16.36
C SER A 159 14.18 2.18 -16.76
N SER A 160 14.14 3.13 -15.81
CA SER A 160 14.58 4.51 -16.03
C SER A 160 16.06 4.60 -16.44
N LEU A 161 16.95 3.82 -15.81
CA LEU A 161 18.37 3.76 -16.19
C LEU A 161 18.55 3.12 -17.57
N MET A 162 17.80 2.06 -17.88
CA MET A 162 17.85 1.44 -19.22
C MET A 162 17.42 2.41 -20.30
N ASP A 163 16.35 3.15 -20.08
CA ASP A 163 15.80 4.09 -21.07
C ASP A 163 16.69 5.31 -21.27
N LYS A 164 17.18 5.90 -20.17
CA LYS A 164 17.96 7.14 -20.21
C LYS A 164 19.40 6.92 -20.64
N PHE A 165 20.08 5.91 -20.09
CA PHE A 165 21.52 5.68 -20.29
C PHE A 165 21.81 4.51 -21.23
N LYS A 166 20.78 3.83 -21.74
CA LYS A 166 20.90 2.67 -22.63
C LYS A 166 21.75 1.53 -22.03
N TYR A 167 21.75 1.42 -20.69
CA TYR A 167 22.44 0.33 -19.99
C TYR A 167 21.69 -1.00 -20.19
N THR A 168 22.45 -2.09 -20.12
CA THR A 168 21.83 -3.43 -20.07
C THR A 168 21.05 -3.60 -18.77
N ARG A 169 20.03 -4.44 -18.79
CA ARG A 169 19.19 -4.73 -17.60
C ARG A 169 20.03 -5.16 -16.40
N THR A 170 20.97 -6.08 -16.63
CA THR A 170 21.87 -6.59 -15.57
C THR A 170 22.68 -5.46 -14.93
N LYS A 171 23.29 -4.58 -15.73
CA LYS A 171 24.06 -3.43 -15.22
C LYS A 171 23.17 -2.48 -14.42
N SER A 172 21.97 -2.17 -14.92
CA SER A 172 21.00 -1.31 -14.23
C SER A 172 20.55 -1.87 -12.89
N VAL A 173 20.28 -3.19 -12.84
CA VAL A 173 19.91 -3.88 -11.59
C VAL A 173 21.03 -3.77 -10.56
N TYR A 174 22.28 -4.07 -10.91
CA TYR A 174 23.41 -3.94 -9.97
C TYR A 174 23.57 -2.53 -9.44
N ILE A 175 23.56 -1.52 -10.32
CA ILE A 175 23.70 -0.11 -9.92
C ILE A 175 22.60 0.28 -8.93
N VAL A 176 21.33 0.00 -9.27
CA VAL A 176 20.19 0.37 -8.43
C VAL A 176 20.22 -0.38 -7.09
N THR A 177 20.50 -1.69 -7.13
CA THR A 177 20.52 -2.50 -5.90
C THR A 177 21.61 -2.04 -4.93
N ILE A 178 22.83 -1.78 -5.42
CA ILE A 178 23.92 -1.27 -4.59
C ILE A 178 23.56 0.10 -4.01
N PHE A 179 23.04 1.00 -4.85
CA PHE A 179 22.64 2.35 -4.42
C PHE A 179 21.54 2.30 -3.33
N LEU A 180 20.48 1.50 -3.55
CA LEU A 180 19.39 1.35 -2.57
C LEU A 180 19.87 0.65 -1.30
N PHE A 181 20.78 -0.33 -1.41
CA PHE A 181 21.37 -0.96 -0.24
C PHE A 181 22.10 0.06 0.63
N LEU A 182 22.96 0.89 0.04
CA LEU A 182 23.68 1.95 0.74
C LEU A 182 22.74 2.97 1.38
N LEU A 183 21.69 3.39 0.67
CA LEU A 183 20.65 4.28 1.21
C LEU A 183 19.82 3.65 2.33
N GLY A 184 19.71 2.33 2.36
CA GLY A 184 18.98 1.60 3.41
C GLY A 184 19.75 1.47 4.72
N ILE A 185 21.09 1.60 4.71
CA ILE A 185 21.92 1.46 5.91
C ILE A 185 21.48 2.41 7.05
N PRO A 186 21.27 3.72 6.83
CA PRO A 186 20.81 4.61 7.89
C PRO A 186 19.48 4.19 8.50
N SER A 187 18.53 3.71 7.67
CA SER A 187 17.23 3.22 8.17
C SER A 187 17.36 1.97 9.03
N ALA A 188 18.35 1.12 8.76
CA ALA A 188 18.58 -0.10 9.53
C ALA A 188 19.30 0.18 10.86
N LEU A 189 20.16 1.20 10.89
CA LEU A 189 20.96 1.53 12.07
C LEU A 189 20.28 2.52 13.02
N TYR A 190 19.44 3.40 12.50
CA TYR A 190 18.81 4.48 13.26
C TYR A 190 17.29 4.48 13.05
N GLY A 191 16.51 3.94 14.02
CA GLY A 191 15.06 3.88 13.95
C GLY A 191 14.40 5.24 13.72
N LYS A 192 14.89 6.32 14.36
CA LYS A 192 14.41 7.69 14.14
C LYS A 192 14.52 8.18 12.69
N PHE A 193 15.50 7.67 11.95
CA PHE A 193 15.64 8.00 10.53
C PHE A 193 14.48 7.44 9.71
N LEU A 194 14.07 6.20 10.01
CA LEU A 194 12.92 5.57 9.38
C LEU A 194 11.62 6.33 9.68
N ASP A 195 11.40 6.70 10.95
CA ASP A 195 10.23 7.48 11.38
C ASP A 195 10.13 8.85 10.69
N THR A 196 11.27 9.44 10.31
CA THR A 196 11.31 10.71 9.57
C THR A 196 11.07 10.51 8.07
N ILE A 197 11.61 9.45 7.48
CA ILE A 197 11.53 9.22 6.02
C ILE A 197 10.14 8.75 5.58
N ILE A 198 9.45 7.94 6.39
CA ILE A 198 8.12 7.41 6.04
C ILE A 198 7.13 8.54 5.72
N PRO A 199 6.91 9.56 6.59
CA PRO A 199 5.99 10.65 6.29
C PRO A 199 6.36 11.47 5.06
N ILE A 200 7.66 11.66 4.82
CA ILE A 200 8.14 12.37 3.61
C ILE A 200 7.80 11.56 2.36
N THR A 201 8.03 10.24 2.41
CA THR A 201 7.73 9.34 1.30
C THR A 201 6.22 9.33 0.99
N ASP A 202 5.35 9.30 2.00
CA ASP A 202 3.90 9.35 1.83
C ASP A 202 3.47 10.64 1.11
N ILE A 203 4.02 11.78 1.50
CA ILE A 203 3.75 13.06 0.83
C ILE A 203 4.20 13.03 -0.63
N LEU A 204 5.38 12.47 -0.93
CA LEU A 204 5.88 12.34 -2.29
C LEU A 204 5.00 11.41 -3.14
N LEU A 205 4.48 10.32 -2.57
CA LEU A 205 3.52 9.43 -3.23
C LEU A 205 2.24 10.18 -3.60
N ILE A 206 1.66 10.90 -2.65
CA ILE A 206 0.42 11.66 -2.86
C ILE A 206 0.65 12.78 -3.89
N ALA A 207 1.78 13.50 -3.79
CA ALA A 207 2.15 14.55 -4.75
C ALA A 207 2.35 13.99 -6.17
N GLY A 208 3.05 12.86 -6.31
CA GLY A 208 3.21 12.16 -7.59
C GLY A 208 1.87 11.75 -8.20
N GLY A 209 0.96 11.20 -7.38
CA GLY A 209 -0.39 10.86 -7.82
C GLY A 209 -1.23 12.07 -8.24
N PHE A 210 -1.11 13.19 -7.51
CA PHE A 210 -1.72 14.46 -7.92
C PHE A 210 -1.22 14.91 -9.30
N LEU A 211 0.11 14.92 -9.49
CA LEU A 211 0.71 15.32 -10.76
C LEU A 211 0.25 14.43 -11.92
N VAL A 212 0.20 13.12 -11.74
CA VAL A 212 -0.26 12.18 -12.78
C VAL A 212 -1.74 12.43 -13.12
N THR A 213 -2.62 12.54 -12.14
CA THR A 213 -4.05 12.76 -12.37
C THR A 213 -4.32 14.13 -12.99
N PHE A 214 -3.63 15.17 -12.54
CA PHE A 214 -3.72 16.51 -13.11
C PHE A 214 -3.22 16.52 -14.57
N PHE A 215 -2.07 15.92 -14.85
CA PHE A 215 -1.52 15.83 -16.19
C PHE A 215 -2.48 15.12 -17.15
N MET A 216 -3.01 13.95 -16.76
CA MET A 216 -3.93 13.19 -17.59
C MET A 216 -5.28 13.89 -17.81
N GLY A 217 -5.81 14.54 -16.77
CA GLY A 217 -7.12 15.20 -16.84
C GLY A 217 -7.12 16.56 -17.55
N TRP A 218 -6.00 17.32 -17.43
CA TRP A 218 -5.98 18.73 -17.85
C TRP A 218 -4.96 19.02 -18.94
N VAL A 219 -3.78 18.37 -18.93
CA VAL A 219 -2.72 18.65 -19.91
C VAL A 219 -2.89 17.80 -21.18
N VAL A 220 -3.23 16.52 -21.03
CA VAL A 220 -3.36 15.60 -22.19
C VAL A 220 -4.74 14.89 -22.25
N PRO A 221 -5.86 15.61 -22.11
CA PRO A 221 -7.19 14.97 -22.03
C PRO A 221 -7.58 14.18 -23.28
N ARG A 222 -7.05 14.58 -24.47
CA ARG A 222 -7.28 13.84 -25.72
C ARG A 222 -6.66 12.45 -25.70
N LYS A 223 -5.52 12.26 -25.05
CA LYS A 223 -4.89 10.93 -24.87
C LYS A 223 -5.72 10.06 -23.94
N LEU A 224 -6.22 10.62 -22.82
CA LEU A 224 -7.14 9.90 -21.92
C LEU A 224 -8.35 9.40 -22.68
N ASP A 225 -8.92 10.23 -23.57
CA ASP A 225 -10.08 9.87 -24.40
C ASP A 225 -9.76 8.73 -25.35
N SER A 226 -8.61 8.77 -26.03
CA SER A 226 -8.19 7.71 -26.93
C SER A 226 -7.99 6.38 -26.21
N GLU A 227 -7.35 6.36 -25.05
CA GLU A 227 -7.09 5.15 -24.29
C GLU A 227 -8.38 4.51 -23.72
N LEU A 228 -9.30 5.33 -23.21
CA LEU A 228 -10.59 4.85 -22.75
C LEU A 228 -11.46 4.28 -23.89
N ASN A 229 -11.37 4.86 -25.11
CA ASN A 229 -12.09 4.36 -26.28
C ASN A 229 -11.49 3.04 -26.79
N VAL A 230 -10.17 2.89 -26.81
CA VAL A 230 -9.49 1.64 -27.16
C VAL A 230 -9.88 0.50 -26.24
N SER A 231 -10.12 0.80 -24.96
CA SER A 231 -10.55 -0.16 -23.94
C SER A 231 -11.93 -0.78 -24.18
N LYS A 232 -12.65 -0.39 -25.23
CA LYS A 232 -14.02 -0.86 -25.58
C LYS A 232 -14.99 -0.85 -24.41
N VAL A 233 -14.92 0.19 -23.59
CA VAL A 233 -15.77 0.35 -22.40
C VAL A 233 -17.06 1.05 -22.82
N GLY A 234 -18.18 0.71 -22.17
CA GLY A 234 -19.46 1.36 -22.46
C GLY A 234 -19.40 2.88 -22.19
N ILE A 235 -20.16 3.67 -22.94
CA ILE A 235 -20.17 5.14 -22.90
C ILE A 235 -20.36 5.69 -21.48
N LYS A 236 -21.22 5.06 -20.67
CA LYS A 236 -21.45 5.47 -19.26
C LYS A 236 -20.20 5.32 -18.39
N THR A 237 -19.49 4.21 -18.52
CA THR A 237 -18.23 3.94 -17.77
C THR A 237 -17.13 4.89 -18.22
N THR A 238 -16.98 5.10 -19.53
CA THR A 238 -16.01 6.08 -20.06
C THR A 238 -16.26 7.48 -19.50
N ARG A 239 -17.52 7.93 -19.50
CA ARG A 239 -17.90 9.24 -18.95
C ARG A 239 -17.62 9.32 -17.46
N PHE A 240 -17.91 8.28 -16.69
CA PHE A 240 -17.62 8.21 -15.26
C PHE A 240 -16.12 8.36 -14.99
N PHE A 241 -15.24 7.59 -15.66
CA PHE A 241 -13.80 7.67 -15.48
C PHE A 241 -13.23 9.05 -15.87
N LYS A 242 -13.74 9.67 -16.95
CA LYS A 242 -13.35 11.02 -17.33
C LYS A 242 -13.67 12.06 -16.25
N ILE A 243 -14.88 11.98 -15.69
CA ILE A 243 -15.30 12.90 -14.60
C ILE A 243 -14.42 12.66 -13.37
N MET A 244 -14.19 11.40 -12.99
CA MET A 244 -13.33 11.05 -11.87
C MET A 244 -11.91 11.63 -12.03
N ILE A 245 -11.24 11.33 -13.14
CA ILE A 245 -9.86 11.74 -13.37
C ILE A 245 -9.73 13.25 -13.51
N LYS A 246 -10.69 13.93 -14.12
CA LYS A 246 -10.58 15.36 -14.39
C LYS A 246 -11.06 16.24 -13.23
N TRP A 247 -12.16 15.88 -12.57
CA TRP A 247 -12.86 16.79 -11.66
C TRP A 247 -12.87 16.32 -10.20
N ILE A 248 -12.78 15.04 -9.93
CA ILE A 248 -12.91 14.50 -8.57
C ILE A 248 -11.54 14.13 -8.01
N SER A 249 -10.74 13.35 -8.71
CA SER A 249 -9.46 12.89 -8.19
C SER A 249 -8.46 14.02 -7.91
N PRO A 250 -8.21 15.00 -8.81
CA PRO A 250 -7.22 16.02 -8.52
C PRO A 250 -7.53 16.87 -7.28
N PRO A 251 -8.75 17.44 -7.07
CA PRO A 251 -9.03 18.20 -5.86
C PRO A 251 -9.05 17.34 -4.61
N LEU A 252 -9.51 16.07 -4.70
CA LEU A 252 -9.49 15.15 -3.56
C LEU A 252 -8.04 14.82 -3.14
N ILE A 253 -7.17 14.53 -4.10
CA ILE A 253 -5.75 14.24 -3.83
C ILE A 253 -5.02 15.50 -3.35
N ALA A 254 -5.32 16.67 -3.91
CA ALA A 254 -4.78 17.95 -3.44
C ALA A 254 -5.17 18.24 -1.98
N PHE A 255 -6.42 17.95 -1.60
CA PHE A 255 -6.87 18.04 -0.21
C PHE A 255 -6.10 17.08 0.69
N GLY A 256 -5.93 15.80 0.29
CA GLY A 256 -5.13 14.83 1.03
C GLY A 256 -3.67 15.28 1.18
N LEU A 257 -3.07 15.81 0.11
CA LEU A 257 -1.72 16.36 0.14
C LEU A 257 -1.59 17.55 1.11
N PHE A 258 -2.54 18.47 1.08
CA PHE A 258 -2.56 19.60 2.00
C PHE A 258 -2.64 19.15 3.46
N VAL A 259 -3.55 18.21 3.78
CA VAL A 259 -3.69 17.65 5.13
C VAL A 259 -2.41 16.95 5.57
N SER A 260 -1.77 16.19 4.67
CA SER A 260 -0.52 15.46 4.96
C SER A 260 0.63 16.42 5.28
N ILE A 261 0.80 17.47 4.49
CA ILE A 261 1.81 18.51 4.73
C ILE A 261 1.54 19.23 6.05
N TYR A 262 0.29 19.64 6.28
CA TYR A 262 -0.12 20.31 7.51
C TYR A 262 0.20 19.47 8.75
N TYR A 263 -0.17 18.18 8.71
CA TYR A 263 0.11 17.24 9.80
C TYR A 263 1.61 17.05 10.05
N LEU A 264 2.40 16.91 8.98
CA LEU A 264 3.86 16.78 9.09
C LEU A 264 4.50 18.02 9.73
N LEU A 265 4.13 19.21 9.28
CA LEU A 265 4.63 20.46 9.85
C LEU A 265 4.27 20.59 11.32
N GLN A 266 3.04 20.26 11.69
CA GLN A 266 2.59 20.29 13.08
C GLN A 266 3.39 19.31 13.95
N SER A 267 3.69 18.09 13.45
CA SER A 267 4.46 17.10 14.19
C SER A 267 5.94 17.45 14.37
N TRP A 268 6.49 18.34 13.54
CA TRP A 268 7.88 18.82 13.66
C TRP A 268 8.02 20.05 14.54
N LEU A 269 6.93 20.81 14.69
CA LEU A 269 6.90 22.03 15.52
C LEU A 269 6.50 21.76 16.99
N ALA A 270 5.92 20.58 17.26
CA ALA A 270 5.56 20.11 18.59
C ALA A 270 6.73 19.33 19.24
#